data_526e87857396c0c5c511697384f7c90f
#
_entry.id   526e87857396c0c5c511697384f7c90f
#
_cell.length_a   1.000
_cell.length_b   1.000
_cell.length_c   1.000
_cell.angle_alpha   90.00
_cell.angle_beta   90.00
_cell.angle_gamma   90.00
#
_symmetry.space_group_name_H-M   'P 1'
#
loop_
_entity.id
_entity.type
_entity.pdbx_description
1 polymer ?
#
loop_
_entity_poly.entity_id
_entity_poly.type
_entity_poly.pdbx_seq_one_letter_code
_entity_poly.pdbx_strand_id
1 'polypeptide(L)'
;MVGGLIALLVVLAAASAAGFAMRRRQGRFRSAEPTPAAPTQAASSGRPAPSPDALSAADLGAPLGAQATLVQFSTQVCAYCGPTRELLTEVARDRDGVAFVEIDAAERMDLTRRLHVLSTPTVLVLDALGGISSRASGPVRRGDLLTAVGAVLDPGGAS
;
A
#
# COMPACT_ATOMS: atom_id res chain seq x y z
N MET A 1 -1.09 -44.92 21.67
CA MET A 1 0.01 -44.01 21.25
C MET A 1 -0.23 -43.47 19.81
N VAL A 2 -0.88 -44.19 18.90
CA VAL A 2 -1.13 -43.75 17.52
C VAL A 2 -2.13 -42.54 17.46
N GLY A 3 -3.13 -42.48 18.32
CA GLY A 3 -4.11 -41.37 18.33
C GLY A 3 -3.51 -40.01 18.66
N GLY A 4 -2.52 -39.95 19.55
CA GLY A 4 -1.82 -38.70 19.87
C GLY A 4 -0.95 -38.16 18.74
N LEU A 5 -0.32 -39.06 17.97
CA LEU A 5 0.48 -38.70 16.80
C LEU A 5 -0.38 -38.14 15.67
N ILE A 6 -1.54 -38.75 15.45
CA ILE A 6 -2.52 -38.27 14.43
C ILE A 6 -3.06 -36.89 14.82
N ALA A 7 -3.41 -36.67 16.08
CA ALA A 7 -3.89 -35.37 16.57
C ALA A 7 -2.82 -34.28 16.40
N LEU A 8 -1.56 -34.57 16.71
CA LEU A 8 -0.44 -33.64 16.52
C LEU A 8 -0.22 -33.27 15.05
N LEU A 9 -0.28 -34.25 14.15
CA LEU A 9 -0.12 -34.02 12.71
C LEU A 9 -1.27 -33.17 12.14
N VAL A 10 -2.51 -33.40 12.59
CA VAL A 10 -3.66 -32.57 12.17
C VAL A 10 -3.52 -31.12 12.63
N VAL A 11 -3.11 -30.90 13.87
CA VAL A 11 -2.88 -29.55 14.41
C VAL A 11 -1.76 -28.82 13.65
N LEU A 12 -0.65 -29.52 13.39
CA LEU A 12 0.47 -28.95 12.60
C LEU A 12 0.04 -28.62 11.16
N ALA A 13 -0.72 -29.48 10.51
CA ALA A 13 -1.23 -29.24 9.17
C ALA A 13 -2.20 -28.05 9.13
N ALA A 14 -3.11 -27.92 10.11
CA ALA A 14 -4.03 -26.81 10.22
C ALA A 14 -3.30 -25.49 10.49
N ALA A 15 -2.32 -25.48 11.40
CA ALA A 15 -1.50 -24.29 11.68
C ALA A 15 -0.67 -23.87 10.47
N SER A 16 -0.11 -24.82 9.72
CA SER A 16 0.64 -24.55 8.49
C SER A 16 -0.25 -23.97 7.38
N ALA A 17 -1.46 -24.52 7.21
CA ALA A 17 -2.43 -24.02 6.25
C ALA A 17 -2.91 -22.60 6.58
N ALA A 18 -3.18 -22.31 7.86
CA ALA A 18 -3.55 -20.98 8.34
C ALA A 18 -2.41 -19.96 8.13
N GLY A 19 -1.17 -20.34 8.47
CA GLY A 19 0.02 -19.50 8.24
C GLY A 19 0.26 -19.21 6.76
N PHE A 20 0.06 -20.22 5.90
CA PHE A 20 0.19 -20.04 4.46
C PHE A 20 -0.92 -19.16 3.86
N ALA A 21 -2.16 -19.30 4.33
CA ALA A 21 -3.28 -18.45 3.91
C ALA A 21 -3.06 -16.98 4.35
N MET A 22 -2.54 -16.76 5.55
CA MET A 22 -2.19 -15.42 6.04
C MET A 22 -1.06 -14.79 5.21
N ARG A 23 -0.01 -15.54 4.88
CA ARG A 23 1.08 -15.08 3.98
C ARG A 23 0.57 -14.72 2.58
N ARG A 24 -0.41 -15.46 2.04
CA ARG A 24 -1.01 -15.15 0.73
C ARG A 24 -1.84 -13.87 0.73
N ARG A 25 -2.32 -13.41 1.89
CA ARG A 25 -3.09 -12.17 2.06
C ARG A 25 -2.21 -10.93 2.28
N GLN A 26 -0.94 -11.12 2.69
CA GLN A 26 0.04 -10.04 2.83
C GLN A 26 0.51 -9.57 1.45
N GLY A 27 0.69 -8.28 1.28
CA GLY A 27 1.18 -7.68 0.03
C GLY A 27 0.11 -7.48 -1.06
N ARG A 28 -1.17 -7.81 -0.81
CA ARG A 28 -2.26 -7.47 -1.73
C ARG A 28 -2.70 -6.04 -1.48
N PHE A 29 -2.82 -5.27 -2.54
CA PHE A 29 -3.37 -3.93 -2.46
C PHE A 29 -4.84 -3.99 -2.07
N ARG A 30 -5.22 -3.15 -1.10
CA ARG A 30 -6.60 -2.88 -0.74
C ARG A 30 -6.89 -1.46 -1.19
N SER A 31 -8.00 -1.27 -1.88
CA SER A 31 -8.54 0.06 -2.13
C SER A 31 -8.74 0.74 -0.77
N ALA A 32 -8.34 2.00 -0.65
CA ALA A 32 -8.65 2.78 0.53
C ALA A 32 -10.18 2.96 0.54
N GLU A 33 -10.87 2.25 1.44
CA GLU A 33 -12.28 2.54 1.68
C GLU A 33 -12.36 3.93 2.30
N PRO A 34 -13.21 4.82 1.77
CA PRO A 34 -13.47 6.10 2.42
C PRO A 34 -14.07 5.79 3.79
N THR A 35 -13.41 6.25 4.84
CA THR A 35 -14.01 6.28 6.19
C THR A 35 -15.33 7.01 6.07
N PRO A 36 -16.46 6.45 6.58
CA PRO A 36 -17.75 7.13 6.52
C PRO A 36 -17.68 8.41 7.36
N ALA A 37 -17.33 9.51 6.71
CA ALA A 37 -17.56 10.85 7.25
C ALA A 37 -19.01 11.19 7.07
N ALA A 38 -19.62 11.73 8.14
CA ALA A 38 -21.01 12.17 8.20
C ALA A 38 -21.41 13.04 7.00
N PRO A 39 -22.69 13.01 6.56
CA PRO A 39 -23.14 13.69 5.36
C PRO A 39 -23.16 15.20 5.58
N THR A 40 -22.27 15.94 4.96
CA THR A 40 -22.47 17.36 4.74
C THR A 40 -22.51 17.61 3.24
N GLN A 41 -23.70 18.00 2.81
CA GLN A 41 -24.05 18.37 1.45
C GLN A 41 -23.22 19.56 1.00
N ALA A 42 -22.65 19.48 -0.20
CA ALA A 42 -22.71 20.58 -1.18
C ALA A 42 -22.14 20.05 -2.51
N ALA A 43 -23.05 19.85 -3.45
CA ALA A 43 -22.70 19.72 -4.86
C ALA A 43 -22.15 21.05 -5.35
N SER A 44 -20.91 21.08 -5.82
CA SER A 44 -20.44 22.06 -6.80
C SER A 44 -19.20 21.51 -7.52
N SER A 45 -19.41 21.25 -8.79
CA SER A 45 -18.46 21.22 -9.93
C SER A 45 -16.97 21.10 -9.63
N GLY A 46 -16.40 19.90 -9.88
CA GLY A 46 -15.17 19.80 -10.64
C GLY A 46 -13.84 19.92 -9.93
N ARG A 47 -13.62 19.32 -8.79
CA ARG A 47 -12.33 18.78 -8.32
C ARG A 47 -12.62 18.03 -7.01
N PRO A 48 -12.27 16.74 -6.88
CA PRO A 48 -12.39 16.08 -5.59
C PRO A 48 -11.59 16.86 -4.55
N ALA A 49 -12.23 17.23 -3.44
CA ALA A 49 -11.51 17.83 -2.32
C ALA A 49 -10.47 16.83 -1.82
N PRO A 50 -9.25 17.26 -1.45
CA PRO A 50 -8.24 16.37 -0.90
C PRO A 50 -8.83 15.61 0.30
N SER A 51 -8.73 14.28 0.27
CA SER A 51 -9.11 13.46 1.41
C SER A 51 -8.32 13.89 2.65
N PRO A 52 -8.87 13.83 3.86
CA PRO A 52 -8.16 14.21 5.09
C PRO A 52 -6.84 13.44 5.29
N ASP A 53 -6.69 12.29 4.62
CA ASP A 53 -5.48 11.46 4.63
C ASP A 53 -4.57 11.72 3.41
N ALA A 54 -4.88 12.72 2.55
CA ALA A 54 -4.03 13.04 1.42
C ALA A 54 -2.62 13.47 1.88
N LEU A 55 -1.62 13.01 1.15
CA LEU A 55 -0.21 13.33 1.39
C LEU A 55 0.24 14.44 0.46
N SER A 56 0.80 15.50 1.03
CA SER A 56 1.38 16.60 0.27
C SER A 56 2.85 16.34 -0.06
N ALA A 57 3.42 17.12 -0.97
CA ALA A 57 4.86 17.12 -1.24
C ALA A 57 5.68 17.44 0.02
N ALA A 58 5.15 18.27 0.93
CA ALA A 58 5.80 18.57 2.20
C ALA A 58 5.79 17.36 3.15
N ASP A 59 4.72 16.57 3.17
CA ASP A 59 4.66 15.32 3.93
C ASP A 59 5.70 14.31 3.43
N LEU A 60 5.86 14.22 2.12
CA LEU A 60 6.77 13.27 1.48
C LEU A 60 8.23 13.71 1.47
N GLY A 61 8.49 15.02 1.61
CA GLY A 61 9.80 15.60 1.39
C GLY A 61 10.26 15.57 -0.08
N ALA A 62 9.34 15.32 -1.01
CA ALA A 62 9.58 15.18 -2.44
C ALA A 62 8.33 15.59 -3.23
N PRO A 63 8.46 16.02 -4.50
CA PRO A 63 7.30 16.35 -5.35
C PRO A 63 6.46 15.10 -5.63
N LEU A 64 5.15 15.33 -5.76
CA LEU A 64 4.22 14.32 -6.26
C LEU A 64 4.45 14.05 -7.75
N GLY A 65 4.22 12.84 -8.18
CA GLY A 65 4.14 12.51 -9.61
C GLY A 65 2.93 13.18 -10.28
N ALA A 66 3.09 13.54 -11.54
CA ALA A 66 2.04 14.23 -12.29
C ALA A 66 0.75 13.40 -12.44
N GLN A 67 0.85 12.07 -12.38
CA GLN A 67 -0.28 11.15 -12.48
C GLN A 67 -0.47 10.29 -11.22
N ALA A 68 0.62 9.78 -10.67
CA ALA A 68 0.60 8.94 -9.47
C ALA A 68 1.91 9.04 -8.68
N THR A 69 1.85 8.72 -7.40
CA THR A 69 3.05 8.60 -6.56
C THR A 69 3.04 7.26 -5.81
N LEU A 70 4.14 6.52 -5.94
CA LEU A 70 4.40 5.31 -5.17
C LEU A 70 5.16 5.69 -3.91
N VAL A 71 4.63 5.38 -2.74
CA VAL A 71 5.30 5.66 -1.47
C VAL A 71 5.61 4.36 -0.77
N GLN A 72 6.85 4.15 -0.37
CA GLN A 72 7.27 3.01 0.44
C GLN A 72 7.69 3.47 1.83
N PHE A 73 7.07 2.92 2.87
CA PHE A 73 7.60 3.00 4.22
C PHE A 73 8.55 1.83 4.46
N SER A 74 9.78 2.15 4.84
CA SER A 74 10.86 1.18 5.08
C SER A 74 11.50 1.37 6.45
N THR A 75 12.34 0.42 6.85
CA THR A 75 13.26 0.54 7.99
C THR A 75 14.58 -0.15 7.63
N GLN A 76 15.66 0.20 8.33
CA GLN A 76 17.00 -0.33 8.07
C GLN A 76 17.11 -1.87 8.22
N VAL A 77 16.26 -2.46 9.08
CA VAL A 77 16.29 -3.91 9.37
C VAL A 77 15.26 -4.71 8.57
N CYS A 78 14.64 -4.11 7.57
CA CYS A 78 13.57 -4.72 6.77
C CYS A 78 14.14 -5.54 5.59
N ALA A 79 14.11 -6.85 5.69
CA ALA A 79 14.65 -7.76 4.67
C ALA A 79 13.95 -7.66 3.29
N TYR A 80 12.69 -7.26 3.26
CA TYR A 80 11.89 -7.17 2.02
C TYR A 80 11.82 -5.76 1.43
N CYS A 81 12.37 -4.75 2.14
CA CYS A 81 12.28 -3.36 1.67
C CYS A 81 13.17 -3.10 0.44
N GLY A 82 14.36 -3.71 0.37
CA GLY A 82 15.24 -3.61 -0.80
C GLY A 82 14.59 -4.10 -2.10
N PRO A 83 14.16 -5.38 -2.18
CA PRO A 83 13.45 -5.90 -3.36
C PRO A 83 12.18 -5.13 -3.70
N THR A 84 11.45 -4.63 -2.71
CA THR A 84 10.25 -3.81 -2.94
C THR A 84 10.62 -2.46 -3.56
N ARG A 85 11.68 -1.80 -3.05
CA ARG A 85 12.22 -0.55 -3.60
C ARG A 85 12.61 -0.69 -5.07
N GLU A 86 13.34 -1.75 -5.42
CA GLU A 86 13.75 -2.03 -6.79
C GLU A 86 12.54 -2.13 -7.72
N LEU A 87 11.52 -2.90 -7.31
CA LEU A 87 10.29 -3.06 -8.07
C LEU A 87 9.54 -1.72 -8.25
N LEU A 88 9.39 -0.93 -7.19
CA LEU A 88 8.71 0.37 -7.25
C LEU A 88 9.46 1.36 -8.14
N THR A 89 10.79 1.38 -8.04
CA THR A 89 11.66 2.23 -8.88
C THR A 89 11.53 1.85 -10.36
N GLU A 90 11.52 0.56 -10.67
CA GLU A 90 11.33 0.07 -12.03
C GLU A 90 9.97 0.51 -12.58
N VAL A 91 8.88 0.26 -11.84
CA VAL A 91 7.53 0.63 -12.25
C VAL A 91 7.37 2.15 -12.42
N ALA A 92 8.00 2.96 -11.56
CA ALA A 92 7.98 4.41 -11.70
C ALA A 92 8.74 4.90 -12.94
N ARG A 93 9.87 4.27 -13.29
CA ARG A 93 10.66 4.62 -14.49
C ARG A 93 9.95 4.24 -15.79
N ASP A 94 9.20 3.14 -15.77
CA ASP A 94 8.50 2.62 -16.95
C ASP A 94 7.21 3.39 -17.28
N ARG A 95 6.84 4.38 -16.46
CA ARG A 95 5.58 5.13 -16.60
C ARG A 95 5.78 6.62 -16.44
N ASP A 96 5.46 7.37 -17.47
CA ASP A 96 5.48 8.83 -17.40
C ASP A 96 4.51 9.35 -16.33
N GLY A 97 4.97 10.34 -15.58
CA GLY A 97 4.15 10.97 -14.54
C GLY A 97 4.00 10.18 -13.25
N VAL A 98 4.66 9.03 -13.10
CA VAL A 98 4.70 8.26 -11.86
C VAL A 98 5.99 8.54 -11.10
N ALA A 99 5.89 9.02 -9.86
CA ALA A 99 7.02 9.23 -8.96
C ALA A 99 7.15 8.08 -7.96
N PHE A 100 8.36 7.86 -7.46
CA PHE A 100 8.62 6.96 -6.34
C PHE A 100 9.29 7.73 -5.20
N VAL A 101 8.78 7.56 -3.99
CA VAL A 101 9.31 8.14 -2.75
C VAL A 101 9.45 7.05 -1.69
N GLU A 102 10.62 6.98 -1.07
CA GLU A 102 10.86 6.13 0.09
C GLU A 102 10.92 6.97 1.36
N ILE A 103 10.24 6.51 2.40
CA ILE A 103 10.16 7.14 3.71
C ILE A 103 10.70 6.18 4.76
N ASP A 104 11.69 6.60 5.52
CA ASP A 104 12.11 5.86 6.72
C ASP A 104 11.03 6.01 7.80
N ALA A 105 10.41 4.87 8.16
CA ALA A 105 9.34 4.84 9.13
C ALA A 105 9.80 5.22 10.55
N ALA A 106 11.09 5.07 10.85
CA ALA A 106 11.65 5.44 12.13
C ALA A 106 11.93 6.96 12.22
N GLU A 107 12.32 7.59 11.11
CA GLU A 107 12.54 9.03 11.04
C GLU A 107 11.22 9.82 10.92
N ARG A 108 10.20 9.23 10.30
CA ARG A 108 8.89 9.87 10.07
C ARG A 108 7.79 9.20 10.89
N MET A 109 8.00 9.16 12.21
CA MET A 109 7.02 8.62 13.18
C MET A 109 5.70 9.37 13.18
N ASP A 110 5.70 10.65 12.82
CA ASP A 110 4.51 11.48 12.64
C ASP A 110 3.59 10.90 11.55
N LEU A 111 4.15 10.66 10.35
CA LEU A 111 3.43 10.04 9.22
C LEU A 111 3.07 8.58 9.50
N THR A 112 3.99 7.82 10.06
CA THR A 112 3.81 6.41 10.40
C THR A 112 2.60 6.22 11.31
N ARG A 113 2.43 7.09 12.31
CA ARG A 113 1.27 7.05 13.21
C ARG A 113 0.01 7.56 12.54
N ARG A 114 0.06 8.72 11.85
CA ARG A 114 -1.08 9.29 11.12
C ARG A 114 -1.68 8.30 10.14
N LEU A 115 -0.83 7.58 9.40
CA LEU A 115 -1.24 6.62 8.38
C LEU A 115 -1.37 5.18 8.90
N HIS A 116 -1.27 4.96 10.21
CA HIS A 116 -1.35 3.63 10.82
C HIS A 116 -0.45 2.59 10.12
N VAL A 117 0.82 2.95 9.87
CA VAL A 117 1.81 2.02 9.32
C VAL A 117 2.32 1.12 10.43
N LEU A 118 1.89 -0.15 10.43
CA LEU A 118 2.19 -1.12 11.49
C LEU A 118 3.32 -2.09 11.14
N SER A 119 3.74 -2.12 9.90
CA SER A 119 4.79 -3.03 9.41
C SER A 119 5.49 -2.47 8.18
N THR A 120 6.74 -2.91 7.93
CA THR A 120 7.50 -2.57 6.73
C THR A 120 7.83 -3.83 5.92
N PRO A 121 7.84 -3.74 4.59
CA PRO A 121 7.43 -2.57 3.82
C PRO A 121 5.91 -2.33 3.89
N THR A 122 5.48 -1.07 3.89
CA THR A 122 4.12 -0.67 3.54
C THR A 122 4.21 0.21 2.30
N VAL A 123 3.41 -0.09 1.30
CA VAL A 123 3.36 0.63 0.02
C VAL A 123 2.00 1.31 -0.14
N LEU A 124 2.04 2.59 -0.49
CA LEU A 124 0.86 3.38 -0.86
C LEU A 124 0.94 3.74 -2.33
N VAL A 125 -0.18 3.72 -3.03
CA VAL A 125 -0.34 4.30 -4.35
C VAL A 125 -1.22 5.53 -4.20
N LEU A 126 -0.66 6.69 -4.51
CA LEU A 126 -1.33 7.98 -4.44
C LEU A 126 -1.75 8.42 -5.84
N ASP A 127 -2.86 9.11 -5.93
CA ASP A 127 -3.27 9.84 -7.12
C ASP A 127 -2.46 11.14 -7.32
N ALA A 128 -2.72 11.88 -8.38
CA ALA A 128 -2.05 13.13 -8.71
C ALA A 128 -2.26 14.25 -7.66
N LEU A 129 -3.25 14.11 -6.78
CA LEU A 129 -3.56 15.07 -5.72
C LEU A 129 -3.03 14.61 -4.34
N GLY A 130 -2.33 13.46 -4.30
CA GLY A 130 -1.81 12.87 -3.07
C GLY A 130 -2.83 12.04 -2.30
N GLY A 131 -4.04 11.83 -2.85
CA GLY A 131 -5.04 10.95 -2.27
C GLY A 131 -4.57 9.49 -2.29
N ILE A 132 -4.78 8.77 -1.19
CA ILE A 132 -4.39 7.36 -1.10
C ILE A 132 -5.44 6.52 -1.84
N SER A 133 -5.09 6.04 -3.03
CA SER A 133 -5.95 5.16 -3.83
C SER A 133 -5.89 3.71 -3.35
N SER A 134 -4.71 3.22 -3.01
CA SER A 134 -4.55 1.84 -2.55
C SER A 134 -3.35 1.67 -1.63
N ARG A 135 -3.39 0.60 -0.83
CA ARG A 135 -2.39 0.28 0.18
C ARG A 135 -2.10 -1.22 0.21
N ALA A 136 -0.83 -1.56 0.35
CA ALA A 136 -0.36 -2.91 0.63
C ALA A 136 0.60 -2.91 1.82
N SER A 137 0.49 -3.92 2.70
CA SER A 137 1.43 -4.15 3.80
C SER A 137 2.17 -5.47 3.56
N GLY A 138 3.48 -5.45 3.72
CA GLY A 138 4.37 -6.56 3.38
C GLY A 138 4.86 -6.53 1.93
N PRO A 139 5.63 -7.56 1.49
CA PRO A 139 6.20 -7.63 0.15
C PRO A 139 5.11 -7.59 -0.92
N VAL A 140 5.22 -6.68 -1.88
CA VAL A 140 4.28 -6.55 -2.99
C VAL A 140 4.70 -7.39 -4.19
N ARG A 141 3.72 -7.85 -4.97
CA ARG A 141 3.95 -8.55 -6.23
C ARG A 141 3.81 -7.57 -7.39
N ARG A 142 4.63 -7.77 -8.43
CA ARG A 142 4.59 -6.93 -9.63
C ARG A 142 3.18 -6.80 -10.23
N GLY A 143 2.47 -7.91 -10.38
CA GLY A 143 1.10 -7.90 -10.95
C GLY A 143 0.11 -7.08 -10.12
N ASP A 144 0.15 -7.25 -8.79
CA ASP A 144 -0.73 -6.51 -7.88
C ASP A 144 -0.39 -5.00 -7.92
N LEU A 145 0.90 -4.63 -7.97
CA LEU A 145 1.34 -3.25 -8.11
C LEU A 145 0.89 -2.62 -9.42
N LEU A 146 1.08 -3.34 -10.55
CA LEU A 146 0.66 -2.86 -11.86
C LEU A 146 -0.84 -2.61 -11.94
N THR A 147 -1.64 -3.49 -11.33
CA THR A 147 -3.09 -3.33 -11.23
C THR A 147 -3.46 -2.10 -10.40
N ALA A 148 -2.81 -1.91 -9.25
CA ALA A 148 -3.07 -0.76 -8.38
C ALA A 148 -2.68 0.58 -9.04
N VAL A 149 -1.56 0.62 -9.75
CA VAL A 149 -1.12 1.80 -10.51
C VAL A 149 -2.06 2.05 -11.69
N GLY A 150 -2.43 1.00 -12.44
CA GLY A 150 -3.36 1.11 -13.56
C GLY A 150 -4.70 1.71 -13.15
N ALA A 151 -5.23 1.33 -11.99
CA ALA A 151 -6.48 1.88 -11.46
C ALA A 151 -6.41 3.40 -11.17
N VAL A 152 -5.23 3.94 -10.90
CA VAL A 152 -5.01 5.38 -10.71
C VAL A 152 -4.84 6.10 -12.04
N LEU A 153 -4.10 5.49 -12.97
CA LEU A 153 -3.82 6.09 -14.28
C LEU A 153 -5.05 6.09 -15.20
N ASP A 154 -5.89 5.05 -15.11
CA ASP A 154 -7.10 4.85 -15.91
C ASP A 154 -8.34 4.64 -15.03
N PRO A 155 -8.85 5.67 -14.34
CA PRO A 155 -9.98 5.53 -13.42
C PRO A 155 -11.31 5.13 -14.10
N GLY A 156 -11.36 5.17 -15.43
CA GLY A 156 -12.52 4.77 -16.23
C GLY A 156 -12.51 3.33 -16.77
N GLY A 157 -11.44 2.57 -16.56
CA GLY A 157 -11.27 1.23 -17.14
C GLY A 157 -11.75 0.06 -16.27
N ALA A 158 -12.29 0.30 -15.09
CA ALA A 158 -12.80 -0.72 -14.17
C ALA A 158 -14.33 -0.79 -14.26
N SER A 159 -14.85 -1.37 -15.37
CA SER A 159 -16.27 -1.74 -15.53
C SER A 159 -16.39 -3.22 -15.82
#